data_cdb11c99ae9d050f72a0e8b1794a9a7c
#
_entry.id   cdb11c99ae9d050f72a0e8b1794a9a7c
#
_cell.length_a   1.000
_cell.length_b   1.000
_cell.length_c   1.000
_cell.angle_alpha   90.00
_cell.angle_beta   90.00
_cell.angle_gamma   90.00
#
_symmetry.space_group_name_H-M   'P 1'
#
loop_
_entity.id
_entity.type
_entity.pdbx_description
1 polymer ?
#
loop_
_entity_poly.entity_id
_entity_poly.type
_entity_poly.pdbx_seq_one_letter_code
_entity_poly.pdbx_strand_id
1 'polypeptide(L)'
;ADILEREAELEEPTGVCFYALGTNTYISCPDTGNSAKVTLVPVMGNPGLLGAQALTWRRGCVLDKATAQALFGTAEAGAQQVTVEGETQTALEVLPALTATTLASAENGDSLTHCVLAGWAGTEKAESLLLRHGLSGKILNFYPLLVFAKNACLLPLWAALLVLCNLIRKGTSRLGWLLLAAGAVFLASWVTVPKDAIPSLWSDFSFWGTWLQSLMENFLAIVTAYPGDWALQMERDMIQSVLCALAGTLFVAWGGRRKNHASAAH
;
A
#
# COMPACT_ATOMS: atom_id res chain seq x y z
N ALA A 1 1.41 11.30 -22.73
CA ALA A 1 1.51 12.76 -22.61
C ALA A 1 0.10 13.37 -22.64
N ASP A 2 -0.67 13.25 -23.72
CA ASP A 2 -1.98 13.90 -23.91
C ASP A 2 -3.01 13.63 -22.79
N ILE A 3 -3.01 12.41 -22.23
CA ILE A 3 -3.91 12.07 -21.12
C ILE A 3 -3.54 12.87 -19.86
N LEU A 4 -2.26 12.97 -19.55
CA LEU A 4 -1.78 13.70 -18.37
C LEU A 4 -2.04 15.20 -18.48
N GLU A 5 -1.87 15.79 -19.67
CA GLU A 5 -2.17 17.19 -19.93
C GLU A 5 -3.66 17.47 -19.74
N ARG A 6 -4.53 16.64 -20.32
CA ARG A 6 -5.99 16.79 -20.16
C ARG A 6 -6.47 16.59 -18.72
N GLU A 7 -5.86 15.65 -17.97
CA GLU A 7 -6.21 15.45 -16.55
C GLU A 7 -5.72 16.60 -15.66
N ALA A 8 -4.61 17.25 -16.04
CA ALA A 8 -4.09 18.42 -15.31
C ALA A 8 -4.97 19.69 -15.50
N GLU A 9 -5.73 19.76 -16.59
CA GLU A 9 -6.64 20.88 -16.89
C GLU A 9 -8.01 20.79 -16.17
N LEU A 10 -8.28 19.66 -15.48
CA LEU A 10 -9.54 19.51 -14.74
C LEU A 10 -9.55 20.36 -13.47
N GLU A 11 -10.75 20.79 -13.05
CA GLU A 11 -10.95 21.51 -11.79
C GLU A 11 -10.42 20.72 -10.57
N GLU A 12 -10.56 19.39 -10.60
CA GLU A 12 -9.98 18.48 -9.62
C GLU A 12 -9.04 17.50 -10.33
N PRO A 13 -7.75 17.83 -10.49
CA PRO A 13 -6.81 16.97 -11.16
C PRO A 13 -6.63 15.66 -10.38
N THR A 14 -6.82 14.55 -11.07
CA THR A 14 -6.56 13.24 -10.48
C THR A 14 -5.06 12.97 -10.58
N GLY A 15 -4.42 12.71 -9.44
CA GLY A 15 -3.03 12.24 -9.44
C GLY A 15 -2.96 10.88 -10.15
N VAL A 16 -2.27 10.85 -11.29
CA VAL A 16 -2.15 9.65 -12.15
C VAL A 16 -0.68 9.35 -12.37
N CYS A 17 -0.30 8.09 -12.23
CA CYS A 17 1.01 7.59 -12.61
C CYS A 17 0.84 6.40 -13.56
N PHE A 18 1.31 6.55 -14.78
CA PHE A 18 1.41 5.46 -15.77
C PHE A 18 2.75 4.77 -15.63
N TYR A 19 2.77 3.45 -15.79
CA TYR A 19 3.99 2.66 -15.79
C TYR A 19 3.85 1.43 -16.71
N ALA A 20 4.98 0.87 -17.10
CA ALA A 20 5.02 -0.42 -17.77
C ALA A 20 5.50 -1.51 -16.81
N LEU A 21 5.16 -2.76 -17.11
CA LEU A 21 5.81 -3.89 -16.44
C LEU A 21 7.30 -3.87 -16.77
N GLY A 22 8.12 -4.03 -15.73
CA GLY A 22 9.56 -3.87 -15.86
C GLY A 22 10.22 -4.90 -16.77
N THR A 23 11.24 -4.47 -17.48
CA THR A 23 12.15 -5.31 -18.26
C THR A 23 13.43 -5.58 -17.47
N ASN A 24 13.92 -6.81 -17.54
CA ASN A 24 15.20 -7.13 -16.95
C ASN A 24 16.32 -6.53 -17.80
N THR A 25 17.08 -5.60 -17.24
CA THR A 25 18.22 -4.95 -17.90
C THR A 25 19.42 -4.83 -16.97
N TYR A 26 20.57 -4.43 -17.54
CA TYR A 26 21.75 -4.10 -16.77
C TYR A 26 21.91 -2.58 -16.72
N ILE A 27 22.12 -2.09 -15.52
CA ILE A 27 22.52 -0.70 -15.29
C ILE A 27 23.96 -0.67 -14.81
N SER A 28 24.70 0.35 -15.20
CA SER A 28 26.11 0.51 -14.84
C SER A 28 26.39 1.92 -14.33
N CYS A 29 27.39 2.02 -13.46
CA CYS A 29 27.91 3.30 -13.01
C CYS A 29 29.18 3.62 -13.78
N PRO A 30 29.24 4.71 -14.57
CA PRO A 30 30.43 5.08 -15.35
C PRO A 30 31.63 5.33 -14.46
N ASP A 31 31.45 5.90 -13.29
CA ASP A 31 32.53 6.30 -12.39
C ASP A 31 33.19 5.12 -11.68
N THR A 32 32.43 4.11 -11.32
CA THR A 32 32.94 2.92 -10.59
C THR A 32 33.19 1.73 -11.51
N GLY A 33 32.62 1.74 -12.72
CA GLY A 33 32.63 0.58 -13.63
C GLY A 33 31.77 -0.59 -13.17
N ASN A 34 31.08 -0.47 -12.04
CA ASN A 34 30.20 -1.52 -11.51
C ASN A 34 28.90 -1.60 -12.31
N SER A 35 28.33 -2.81 -12.36
CA SER A 35 27.03 -3.05 -13.00
C SER A 35 26.14 -3.90 -12.13
N ALA A 36 24.84 -3.71 -12.25
CA ALA A 36 23.82 -4.47 -11.55
C ALA A 36 22.69 -4.88 -12.50
N LYS A 37 22.13 -6.07 -12.29
CA LYS A 37 20.93 -6.52 -13.01
C LYS A 37 19.72 -6.05 -12.24
N VAL A 38 18.81 -5.35 -12.92
CA VAL A 38 17.59 -4.79 -12.33
C VAL A 38 16.38 -5.01 -13.23
N THR A 39 15.20 -4.89 -12.65
CA THR A 39 13.95 -4.73 -13.37
C THR A 39 13.71 -3.24 -13.58
N LEU A 40 13.84 -2.75 -14.81
CA LEU A 40 13.62 -1.35 -15.17
C LEU A 40 12.13 -1.11 -15.41
N VAL A 41 11.55 -0.18 -14.70
CA VAL A 41 10.14 0.22 -14.79
C VAL A 41 10.05 1.67 -15.24
N PRO A 42 9.69 1.95 -16.51
CA PRO A 42 9.45 3.31 -16.96
C PRO A 42 8.16 3.86 -16.33
N VAL A 43 8.21 5.10 -15.84
CA VAL A 43 7.11 5.79 -15.17
C VAL A 43 6.87 7.18 -15.74
N MET A 44 5.60 7.59 -15.82
CA MET A 44 5.19 8.90 -16.31
C MET A 44 4.00 9.43 -15.50
N GLY A 45 3.98 10.73 -15.22
CA GLY A 45 2.92 11.41 -14.47
C GLY A 45 3.34 11.73 -13.05
N ASN A 46 2.65 11.20 -12.04
CA ASN A 46 2.99 11.43 -10.63
C ASN A 46 3.68 10.19 -10.01
N PRO A 47 5.00 10.04 -10.13
CA PRO A 47 5.74 8.90 -9.59
C PRO A 47 5.71 8.83 -8.05
N GLY A 48 5.34 9.91 -7.38
CA GLY A 48 5.13 9.93 -5.93
C GLY A 48 4.07 8.92 -5.46
N LEU A 49 3.15 8.50 -6.34
CA LEU A 49 2.18 7.42 -6.07
C LEU A 49 2.85 6.04 -5.95
N LEU A 50 4.03 5.88 -6.53
CA LEU A 50 4.89 4.71 -6.39
C LEU A 50 5.98 4.89 -5.33
N GLY A 51 5.94 6.01 -4.58
CA GLY A 51 6.93 6.37 -3.57
C GLY A 51 8.15 7.15 -4.12
N ALA A 52 8.30 7.30 -5.43
CA ALA A 52 9.43 7.94 -6.09
C ALA A 52 9.25 9.47 -6.21
N GLN A 53 9.28 10.17 -5.11
CA GLN A 53 9.00 11.62 -5.04
C GLN A 53 9.98 12.45 -5.88
N ALA A 54 11.25 12.07 -5.92
CA ALA A 54 12.28 12.80 -6.65
C ALA A 54 12.04 12.86 -8.18
N LEU A 55 11.42 11.81 -8.75
CA LEU A 55 11.08 11.79 -10.18
C LEU A 55 9.95 12.75 -10.57
N THR A 56 9.21 13.29 -9.63
CA THR A 56 8.16 14.29 -9.89
C THR A 56 8.77 15.62 -10.36
N TRP A 57 9.98 15.93 -9.92
CA TRP A 57 10.63 17.23 -10.15
C TRP A 57 11.78 17.17 -11.14
N ARG A 58 12.38 16.01 -11.35
CA ARG A 58 13.56 15.83 -12.21
C ARG A 58 13.48 14.53 -12.99
N ARG A 59 13.97 14.54 -14.20
CA ARG A 59 14.21 13.32 -14.96
C ARG A 59 15.42 12.58 -14.41
N GLY A 60 15.34 11.28 -14.35
CA GLY A 60 16.38 10.42 -13.82
C GLY A 60 15.85 9.05 -13.44
N CYS A 61 16.53 8.41 -12.51
CA CYS A 61 16.11 7.12 -12.00
C CYS A 61 16.12 7.07 -10.47
N VAL A 62 15.32 6.17 -9.93
CA VAL A 62 15.24 5.84 -8.51
C VAL A 62 15.60 4.38 -8.35
N LEU A 63 16.56 4.08 -7.48
CA LEU A 63 17.18 2.79 -7.31
C LEU A 63 16.64 2.11 -6.04
N ASP A 64 16.67 0.79 -6.01
CA ASP A 64 16.58 0.06 -4.76
C ASP A 64 17.92 0.10 -3.99
N LYS A 65 17.84 -0.18 -2.68
CA LYS A 65 19.00 -0.11 -1.78
C LYS A 65 20.13 -1.06 -2.18
N ALA A 66 19.80 -2.29 -2.60
CA ALA A 66 20.81 -3.29 -2.96
C ALA A 66 21.54 -2.91 -4.25
N THR A 67 20.80 -2.39 -5.21
CA THR A 67 21.35 -1.89 -6.47
C THR A 67 22.25 -0.67 -6.25
N ALA A 68 21.83 0.31 -5.44
CA ALA A 68 22.65 1.45 -5.08
C ALA A 68 23.97 1.01 -4.41
N GLN A 69 23.90 0.06 -3.50
CA GLN A 69 25.08 -0.49 -2.84
C GLN A 69 26.01 -1.24 -3.80
N ALA A 70 25.45 -1.98 -4.77
CA ALA A 70 26.23 -2.69 -5.78
C ALA A 70 26.93 -1.73 -6.74
N LEU A 71 26.28 -0.64 -7.15
CA LEU A 71 26.81 0.34 -8.10
C LEU A 71 27.80 1.30 -7.44
N PHE A 72 27.45 1.84 -6.28
CA PHE A 72 28.16 2.96 -5.67
C PHE A 72 28.92 2.59 -4.40
N GLY A 73 28.72 1.38 -3.85
CA GLY A 73 29.27 0.98 -2.56
C GLY A 73 28.55 1.60 -1.35
N THR A 74 27.53 2.44 -1.59
CA THR A 74 26.74 3.11 -0.57
C THR A 74 25.25 2.91 -0.83
N ALA A 75 24.43 3.05 0.22
CA ALA A 75 22.98 2.95 0.11
C ALA A 75 22.31 4.31 -0.23
N GLU A 76 23.10 5.31 -0.62
CA GLU A 76 22.63 6.66 -0.96
C GLU A 76 22.89 6.95 -2.44
N ALA A 77 21.93 7.58 -3.10
CA ALA A 77 22.06 7.89 -4.54
C ALA A 77 23.07 9.00 -4.84
N GLY A 78 23.21 9.97 -3.96
CA GLY A 78 24.18 11.06 -4.06
C GLY A 78 24.17 11.86 -5.37
N ALA A 79 23.11 11.80 -6.16
CA ALA A 79 23.01 12.36 -7.52
C ALA A 79 24.09 11.80 -8.50
N GLN A 80 24.49 10.55 -8.32
CA GLN A 80 25.49 9.88 -9.15
C GLN A 80 24.91 9.51 -10.52
N GLN A 81 25.80 9.41 -11.51
CA GLN A 81 25.42 9.05 -12.88
C GLN A 81 25.33 7.52 -13.00
N VAL A 82 24.28 7.08 -13.68
CA VAL A 82 24.09 5.67 -14.06
C VAL A 82 23.74 5.59 -15.54
N THR A 83 24.25 4.59 -16.21
CA THR A 83 23.89 4.28 -17.59
C THR A 83 22.81 3.22 -17.60
N VAL A 84 21.65 3.57 -18.15
CA VAL A 84 20.48 2.72 -18.32
C VAL A 84 20.24 2.58 -19.80
N GLU A 85 20.27 1.37 -20.35
CA GLU A 85 20.04 1.09 -21.78
C GLU A 85 20.88 1.92 -22.75
N GLY A 86 22.06 2.33 -22.31
CA GLY A 86 22.99 3.17 -23.12
C GLY A 86 22.83 4.67 -22.90
N GLU A 87 21.84 5.11 -22.15
CA GLU A 87 21.65 6.51 -21.79
C GLU A 87 22.13 6.81 -20.37
N THR A 88 22.77 7.95 -20.19
CA THR A 88 23.24 8.39 -18.87
C THR A 88 22.12 9.16 -18.16
N GLN A 89 21.69 8.64 -17.04
CA GLN A 89 20.67 9.23 -16.18
C GLN A 89 21.25 9.53 -14.79
N THR A 90 20.61 10.42 -14.06
CA THR A 90 21.01 10.73 -12.68
C THR A 90 20.19 9.87 -11.70
N ALA A 91 20.86 9.17 -10.80
CA ALA A 91 20.23 8.50 -9.66
C ALA A 91 19.81 9.57 -8.64
N LEU A 92 18.49 9.78 -8.50
CA LEU A 92 17.92 10.87 -7.70
C LEU A 92 17.64 10.46 -6.27
N GLU A 93 17.21 9.22 -6.08
CA GLU A 93 16.71 8.72 -4.80
C GLU A 93 16.96 7.22 -4.69
N VAL A 94 17.06 6.73 -3.45
CA VAL A 94 17.09 5.30 -3.14
C VAL A 94 15.87 4.95 -2.30
N LEU A 95 15.03 4.04 -2.80
CA LEU A 95 13.85 3.55 -2.11
C LEU A 95 14.12 2.18 -1.49
N PRO A 96 14.12 2.07 -0.16
CA PRO A 96 14.31 0.78 0.52
C PRO A 96 13.14 -0.20 0.33
N ALA A 97 11.99 0.31 -0.10
CA ALA A 97 10.81 -0.50 -0.38
C ALA A 97 10.89 -1.27 -1.70
N LEU A 98 11.77 -0.87 -2.62
CA LEU A 98 11.97 -1.58 -3.87
C LEU A 98 12.94 -2.76 -3.69
N THR A 99 12.77 -3.78 -4.51
CA THR A 99 13.66 -4.96 -4.53
C THR A 99 14.07 -5.25 -5.95
N ALA A 100 15.35 -5.14 -6.26
CA ALA A 100 15.94 -5.33 -7.59
C ALA A 100 15.19 -4.57 -8.71
N THR A 101 14.55 -3.45 -8.36
CA THR A 101 13.72 -2.65 -9.25
C THR A 101 14.23 -1.23 -9.32
N THR A 102 14.35 -0.71 -10.53
CA THR A 102 14.73 0.69 -10.82
C THR A 102 13.55 1.36 -11.51
N LEU A 103 13.07 2.47 -10.94
CA LEU A 103 12.10 3.32 -11.61
C LEU A 103 12.85 4.38 -12.42
N ALA A 104 12.50 4.54 -13.67
CA ALA A 104 13.09 5.57 -14.54
C ALA A 104 12.00 6.43 -15.19
N SER A 105 12.33 7.67 -15.49
CA SER A 105 11.43 8.53 -16.25
C SER A 105 11.19 7.94 -17.63
N ALA A 106 9.92 7.72 -17.99
CA ALA A 106 9.54 7.17 -19.28
C ALA A 106 9.91 8.13 -20.41
N GLU A 107 10.28 7.57 -21.57
CA GLU A 107 10.61 8.29 -22.78
C GLU A 107 9.44 8.32 -23.78
N ASN A 108 9.57 9.18 -24.78
CA ASN A 108 8.61 9.25 -25.87
C ASN A 108 8.72 7.97 -26.72
N GLY A 109 7.70 7.12 -26.64
CA GLY A 109 7.66 5.83 -27.33
C GLY A 109 7.46 4.64 -26.41
N ASP A 110 7.65 4.81 -25.09
CA ASP A 110 7.38 3.76 -24.12
C ASP A 110 5.90 3.40 -24.09
N SER A 111 5.62 2.10 -24.16
CA SER A 111 4.28 1.57 -24.05
C SER A 111 3.92 1.36 -22.58
N LEU A 112 3.24 2.33 -21.99
CA LEU A 112 2.79 2.28 -20.59
C LEU A 112 1.44 1.56 -20.53
N THR A 113 1.40 0.41 -19.90
CA THR A 113 0.24 -0.50 -19.87
C THR A 113 -0.53 -0.49 -18.56
N HIS A 114 0.04 0.10 -17.52
CA HIS A 114 -0.52 0.14 -16.18
C HIS A 114 -0.66 1.58 -15.69
N CYS A 115 -1.61 1.79 -14.79
CA CYS A 115 -1.88 3.09 -14.20
C CYS A 115 -2.21 2.95 -12.72
N VAL A 116 -1.60 3.82 -11.91
CA VAL A 116 -1.96 4.02 -10.49
C VAL A 116 -2.65 5.37 -10.35
N LEU A 117 -3.76 5.36 -9.64
CA LEU A 117 -4.55 6.56 -9.37
C LEU A 117 -4.49 6.90 -7.88
N ALA A 118 -4.34 8.19 -7.58
CA ALA A 118 -4.58 8.69 -6.24
C ALA A 118 -6.09 8.74 -5.98
N GLY A 119 -6.54 8.11 -4.92
CA GLY A 119 -7.94 8.20 -4.55
C GLY A 119 -8.31 7.33 -3.37
N TRP A 120 -9.17 7.87 -2.50
CA TRP A 120 -9.69 7.19 -1.32
C TRP A 120 -11.12 6.67 -1.52
N ALA A 121 -11.72 6.93 -2.67
CA ALA A 121 -13.14 6.72 -2.89
C ALA A 121 -13.37 5.86 -4.14
N GLY A 122 -13.57 4.57 -3.92
CA GLY A 122 -14.16 3.65 -4.88
C GLY A 122 -13.46 3.53 -6.25
N THR A 123 -14.12 2.84 -7.16
CA THR A 123 -13.65 2.65 -8.53
C THR A 123 -14.08 3.77 -9.49
N GLU A 124 -14.97 4.67 -9.04
CA GLU A 124 -15.61 5.70 -9.86
C GLU A 124 -14.62 6.59 -10.63
N LYS A 125 -13.52 7.01 -9.95
CA LYS A 125 -12.49 7.84 -10.61
C LYS A 125 -11.73 7.06 -11.68
N ALA A 126 -11.46 5.78 -11.44
CA ALA A 126 -10.81 4.92 -12.42
C ALA A 126 -11.73 4.65 -13.61
N GLU A 127 -13.00 4.37 -13.37
CA GLU A 127 -14.02 4.19 -14.42
C GLU A 127 -14.19 5.46 -15.26
N SER A 128 -14.28 6.62 -14.59
CA SER A 128 -14.41 7.90 -15.29
C SER A 128 -13.18 8.23 -16.16
N LEU A 129 -11.97 7.90 -15.69
CA LEU A 129 -10.73 8.06 -16.46
C LEU A 129 -10.74 7.15 -17.68
N LEU A 130 -11.08 5.87 -17.52
CA LEU A 130 -11.15 4.92 -18.63
C LEU A 130 -12.17 5.38 -19.69
N LEU A 131 -13.38 5.78 -19.27
CA LEU A 131 -14.44 6.26 -20.15
C LEU A 131 -14.06 7.54 -20.89
N ARG A 132 -13.48 8.52 -20.17
CA ARG A 132 -13.10 9.83 -20.72
C ARG A 132 -12.06 9.72 -21.82
N HIS A 133 -11.11 8.80 -21.65
CA HIS A 133 -10.00 8.62 -22.59
C HIS A 133 -10.21 7.43 -23.55
N GLY A 134 -11.38 6.77 -23.52
CA GLY A 134 -11.67 5.62 -24.37
C GLY A 134 -10.73 4.43 -24.12
N LEU A 135 -10.22 4.31 -22.89
CA LEU A 135 -9.34 3.23 -22.49
C LEU A 135 -10.15 2.02 -22.01
N SER A 136 -9.61 0.84 -22.24
CA SER A 136 -10.14 -0.40 -21.68
C SER A 136 -9.12 -1.00 -20.72
N GLY A 137 -9.56 -1.45 -19.56
CA GLY A 137 -8.66 -2.02 -18.57
C GLY A 137 -9.39 -2.68 -17.41
N LYS A 138 -8.65 -3.47 -16.64
CA LYS A 138 -9.15 -4.08 -15.40
C LYS A 138 -8.80 -3.17 -14.23
N ILE A 139 -9.80 -2.78 -13.47
CA ILE A 139 -9.62 -1.97 -12.26
C ILE A 139 -9.36 -2.89 -11.08
N LEU A 140 -8.26 -2.63 -10.36
CA LEU A 140 -7.90 -3.30 -9.12
C LEU A 140 -8.04 -2.30 -7.97
N ASN A 141 -8.99 -2.57 -7.07
CA ASN A 141 -9.22 -1.71 -5.92
C ASN A 141 -8.52 -2.27 -4.67
N PHE A 142 -7.39 -1.68 -4.30
CA PHE A 142 -6.63 -2.08 -3.11
C PHE A 142 -7.18 -1.48 -1.80
N TYR A 143 -8.06 -0.48 -1.89
CA TYR A 143 -8.57 0.24 -0.72
C TYR A 143 -9.28 -0.66 0.31
N PRO A 144 -10.18 -1.59 -0.07
CA PRO A 144 -10.81 -2.46 0.91
C PRO A 144 -9.83 -3.35 1.68
N LEU A 145 -8.77 -3.84 0.98
CA LEU A 145 -7.71 -4.64 1.61
C LEU A 145 -6.89 -3.81 2.59
N LEU A 146 -6.54 -2.58 2.22
CA LEU A 146 -5.82 -1.65 3.09
C LEU A 146 -6.62 -1.35 4.36
N VAL A 147 -7.93 -1.08 4.21
CA VAL A 147 -8.84 -0.84 5.34
C VAL A 147 -8.92 -2.09 6.21
N PHE A 148 -9.04 -3.27 5.62
CA PHE A 148 -9.04 -4.52 6.36
C PHE A 148 -7.74 -4.73 7.15
N ALA A 149 -6.59 -4.57 6.53
CA ALA A 149 -5.28 -4.69 7.19
C ALA A 149 -5.13 -3.67 8.33
N LYS A 150 -5.52 -2.41 8.12
CA LYS A 150 -5.52 -1.37 9.13
C LYS A 150 -6.40 -1.73 10.34
N ASN A 151 -7.63 -2.19 10.10
CA ASN A 151 -8.54 -2.59 11.17
C ASN A 151 -8.04 -3.85 11.90
N ALA A 152 -7.44 -4.80 11.17
CA ALA A 152 -6.84 -5.99 11.76
C ALA A 152 -5.71 -5.64 12.75
N CYS A 153 -4.91 -4.61 12.48
CA CYS A 153 -3.88 -4.12 13.39
C CYS A 153 -4.44 -3.59 14.73
N LEU A 154 -5.73 -3.25 14.80
CA LEU A 154 -6.39 -2.85 16.05
C LEU A 154 -6.84 -4.04 16.91
N LEU A 155 -6.90 -5.26 16.36
CA LEU A 155 -7.38 -6.46 17.08
C LEU A 155 -6.62 -6.75 18.39
N PRO A 156 -5.27 -6.65 18.47
CA PRO A 156 -4.55 -6.86 19.73
C PRO A 156 -4.96 -5.86 20.81
N LEU A 157 -5.24 -4.60 20.42
CA LEU A 157 -5.67 -3.56 21.35
C LEU A 157 -7.09 -3.81 21.86
N TRP A 158 -8.01 -4.24 20.99
CA TRP A 158 -9.34 -4.67 21.38
C TRP A 158 -9.29 -5.90 22.31
N ALA A 159 -8.43 -6.88 22.01
CA ALA A 159 -8.24 -8.04 22.89
C ALA A 159 -7.70 -7.62 24.26
N ALA A 160 -6.72 -6.69 24.31
CA ALA A 160 -6.20 -6.14 25.55
C ALA A 160 -7.30 -5.43 26.36
N LEU A 161 -8.13 -4.64 25.69
CA LEU A 161 -9.28 -3.95 26.31
C LEU A 161 -10.27 -4.96 26.93
N LEU A 162 -10.57 -6.06 26.26
CA LEU A 162 -11.44 -7.13 26.77
C LEU A 162 -10.82 -7.84 27.97
N VAL A 163 -9.51 -8.11 27.95
CA VAL A 163 -8.79 -8.67 29.11
C VAL A 163 -8.84 -7.69 30.29
N LEU A 164 -8.61 -6.41 30.06
CA LEU A 164 -8.70 -5.36 31.08
C LEU A 164 -10.13 -5.25 31.64
N CYS A 165 -11.16 -5.33 30.79
CA CYS A 165 -12.55 -5.37 31.19
C CYS A 165 -12.83 -6.51 32.18
N ASN A 166 -12.33 -7.71 31.89
CA ASN A 166 -12.48 -8.88 32.75
C ASN A 166 -11.75 -8.70 34.11
N LEU A 167 -10.62 -8.00 34.12
CA LEU A 167 -9.88 -7.69 35.36
C LEU A 167 -10.62 -6.64 36.20
N ILE A 168 -11.14 -5.59 35.59
CA ILE A 168 -11.89 -4.53 36.28
C ILE A 168 -13.22 -5.03 36.81
N ARG A 169 -13.88 -5.97 36.10
CA ARG A 169 -15.13 -6.58 36.54
C ARG A 169 -15.01 -7.30 37.90
N LYS A 170 -13.79 -7.77 38.24
CA LYS A 170 -13.49 -8.37 39.56
C LYS A 170 -13.26 -7.33 40.65
N GLY A 171 -13.01 -6.05 40.30
CA GLY A 171 -12.81 -4.94 41.19
C GLY A 171 -13.93 -3.89 41.04
N THR A 172 -14.29 -3.20 42.13
CA THR A 172 -15.40 -2.24 42.14
C THR A 172 -15.03 -0.81 41.76
N SER A 173 -13.89 -0.59 41.09
CA SER A 173 -13.37 0.74 40.79
C SER A 173 -14.18 1.44 39.67
N ARG A 174 -14.92 2.50 40.01
CA ARG A 174 -15.62 3.36 39.04
C ARG A 174 -14.66 4.02 38.04
N LEU A 175 -13.47 4.42 38.51
CA LEU A 175 -12.44 5.02 37.66
C LEU A 175 -11.96 4.04 36.58
N GLY A 176 -11.82 2.75 36.91
CA GLY A 176 -11.44 1.72 35.94
C GLY A 176 -12.44 1.58 34.79
N TRP A 177 -13.74 1.67 35.08
CA TRP A 177 -14.78 1.64 34.04
C TRP A 177 -14.78 2.88 33.16
N LEU A 178 -14.51 4.07 33.72
CA LEU A 178 -14.37 5.30 32.94
C LEU A 178 -13.16 5.24 31.98
N LEU A 179 -12.02 4.76 32.46
CA LEU A 179 -10.82 4.60 31.62
C LEU A 179 -11.05 3.56 30.51
N LEU A 180 -11.74 2.48 30.82
CA LEU A 180 -12.09 1.45 29.83
C LEU A 180 -13.04 2.00 28.76
N ALA A 181 -14.06 2.75 29.15
CA ALA A 181 -14.97 3.40 28.22
C ALA A 181 -14.26 4.41 27.32
N ALA A 182 -13.38 5.25 27.90
CA ALA A 182 -12.55 6.18 27.15
C ALA A 182 -11.63 5.46 26.15
N GLY A 183 -10.99 4.36 26.55
CA GLY A 183 -10.18 3.52 25.68
C GLY A 183 -10.99 2.89 24.54
N ALA A 184 -12.20 2.43 24.82
CA ALA A 184 -13.09 1.87 23.80
C ALA A 184 -13.50 2.92 22.76
N VAL A 185 -13.89 4.12 23.22
CA VAL A 185 -14.22 5.25 22.32
C VAL A 185 -13.00 5.65 21.50
N PHE A 186 -11.83 5.75 22.10
CA PHE A 186 -10.60 6.05 21.40
C PHE A 186 -10.29 5.01 20.32
N LEU A 187 -10.33 3.72 20.63
CA LEU A 187 -10.10 2.67 19.63
C LEU A 187 -11.16 2.67 18.53
N ALA A 188 -12.43 2.91 18.88
CA ALA A 188 -13.51 2.99 17.90
C ALA A 188 -13.31 4.15 16.91
N SER A 189 -12.74 5.28 17.35
CA SER A 189 -12.43 6.41 16.46
C SER A 189 -11.37 6.10 15.40
N TRP A 190 -10.55 5.05 15.61
CA TRP A 190 -9.53 4.60 14.66
C TRP A 190 -10.03 3.56 13.65
N VAL A 191 -11.22 2.97 13.91
CA VAL A 191 -11.82 2.03 12.98
C VAL A 191 -12.25 2.76 11.71
N THR A 192 -11.76 2.31 10.59
CA THR A 192 -12.12 2.85 9.28
C THR A 192 -13.15 1.92 8.65
N VAL A 193 -14.26 2.45 8.20
CA VAL A 193 -15.29 1.70 7.46
C VAL A 193 -15.25 2.18 6.01
N PRO A 194 -15.08 1.26 5.02
CA PRO A 194 -15.17 1.63 3.61
C PRO A 194 -16.57 2.19 3.32
N LYS A 195 -16.65 3.26 2.52
CA LYS A 195 -17.95 3.87 2.16
C LYS A 195 -18.87 2.86 1.47
N ASP A 196 -18.28 1.99 0.66
CA ASP A 196 -18.99 0.95 -0.09
C ASP A 196 -19.56 -0.16 0.81
N ALA A 197 -19.13 -0.24 2.08
CA ALA A 197 -19.66 -1.18 3.08
C ALA A 197 -20.86 -0.62 3.86
N ILE A 198 -21.30 0.60 3.56
CA ILE A 198 -22.43 1.23 4.24
C ILE A 198 -23.67 1.13 3.33
N PRO A 199 -24.66 0.28 3.65
CA PRO A 199 -25.86 0.17 2.85
C PRO A 199 -26.70 1.45 2.93
N SER A 200 -27.36 1.81 1.84
CA SER A 200 -28.32 2.93 1.82
C SER A 200 -29.53 2.64 2.72
N LEU A 201 -29.92 1.37 2.82
CA LEU A 201 -30.99 0.88 3.69
C LEU A 201 -30.47 -0.31 4.51
N TRP A 202 -30.46 -0.19 5.83
CA TRP A 202 -30.02 -1.25 6.76
C TRP A 202 -30.89 -2.52 6.73
N SER A 203 -32.11 -2.43 6.19
CA SER A 203 -33.01 -3.56 5.98
C SER A 203 -32.73 -4.37 4.72
N ASP A 204 -31.80 -3.92 3.87
CA ASP A 204 -31.44 -4.63 2.67
C ASP A 204 -30.36 -5.68 2.95
N PHE A 205 -30.81 -6.89 3.27
CA PHE A 205 -29.91 -8.01 3.51
C PHE A 205 -29.20 -8.50 2.25
N SER A 206 -29.75 -8.25 1.07
CA SER A 206 -29.13 -8.63 -0.20
C SER A 206 -27.86 -7.83 -0.48
N PHE A 207 -27.78 -6.59 0.02
CA PHE A 207 -26.61 -5.74 -0.06
C PHE A 207 -25.35 -6.43 0.48
N TRP A 208 -25.44 -7.07 1.65
CA TRP A 208 -24.29 -7.72 2.27
C TRP A 208 -23.77 -8.89 1.45
N GLY A 209 -24.66 -9.64 0.81
CA GLY A 209 -24.30 -10.74 -0.09
C GLY A 209 -23.56 -10.25 -1.32
N THR A 210 -24.10 -9.24 -1.99
CA THR A 210 -23.48 -8.64 -3.20
C THR A 210 -22.18 -7.94 -2.88
N TRP A 211 -22.11 -7.21 -1.77
CA TRP A 211 -20.88 -6.54 -1.32
C TRP A 211 -19.78 -7.55 -1.01
N LEU A 212 -20.08 -8.63 -0.29
CA LEU A 212 -19.10 -9.69 0.01
C LEU A 212 -18.62 -10.38 -1.27
N GLN A 213 -19.50 -10.64 -2.21
CA GLN A 213 -19.15 -11.23 -3.49
C GLN A 213 -18.21 -10.30 -4.28
N SER A 214 -18.53 -9.01 -4.38
CA SER A 214 -17.67 -8.03 -5.05
C SER A 214 -16.30 -7.90 -4.39
N LEU A 215 -16.24 -7.98 -3.06
CA LEU A 215 -14.99 -7.98 -2.31
C LEU A 215 -14.14 -9.21 -2.65
N MET A 216 -14.76 -10.40 -2.71
CA MET A 216 -14.08 -11.65 -3.07
C MET A 216 -13.58 -11.64 -4.52
N GLU A 217 -14.40 -11.15 -5.45
CA GLU A 217 -14.03 -11.01 -6.87
C GLU A 217 -12.84 -10.04 -7.03
N ASN A 218 -12.88 -8.90 -6.33
CA ASN A 218 -11.78 -7.94 -6.34
C ASN A 218 -10.51 -8.54 -5.71
N PHE A 219 -10.63 -9.25 -4.59
CA PHE A 219 -9.50 -9.95 -3.96
C PHE A 219 -8.88 -10.98 -4.91
N LEU A 220 -9.71 -11.82 -5.53
CA LEU A 220 -9.24 -12.80 -6.50
C LEU A 220 -8.59 -12.12 -7.70
N ALA A 221 -9.15 -11.00 -8.15
CA ALA A 221 -8.59 -10.20 -9.24
C ALA A 221 -7.21 -9.66 -8.91
N ILE A 222 -6.99 -9.18 -7.68
CA ILE A 222 -5.69 -8.68 -7.20
C ILE A 222 -4.67 -9.82 -7.15
N VAL A 223 -5.03 -10.96 -6.53
CA VAL A 223 -4.14 -12.13 -6.40
C VAL A 223 -3.78 -12.75 -7.76
N THR A 224 -4.68 -12.71 -8.73
CA THR A 224 -4.44 -13.28 -10.07
C THR A 224 -3.78 -12.31 -11.05
N ALA A 225 -3.87 -11.00 -10.80
CA ALA A 225 -3.17 -10.01 -11.59
C ALA A 225 -1.72 -9.92 -11.14
N TYR A 226 -0.82 -9.68 -12.11
CA TYR A 226 0.57 -9.32 -11.80
C TYR A 226 0.76 -7.81 -12.05
N PRO A 227 0.47 -6.96 -11.06
CA PRO A 227 0.56 -5.51 -11.25
C PRO A 227 1.98 -4.95 -11.12
N GLY A 228 2.97 -5.82 -10.91
CA GLY A 228 4.38 -5.47 -10.74
C GLY A 228 4.91 -5.84 -9.35
N ASP A 229 6.24 -5.91 -9.22
CA ASP A 229 6.92 -6.37 -8.00
C ASP A 229 6.59 -5.50 -6.76
N TRP A 230 6.39 -4.19 -6.94
CA TRP A 230 6.02 -3.26 -5.89
C TRP A 230 4.64 -3.58 -5.27
N ALA A 231 3.67 -4.00 -6.09
CA ALA A 231 2.34 -4.36 -5.60
C ALA A 231 2.37 -5.69 -4.87
N LEU A 232 3.17 -6.66 -5.33
CA LEU A 232 3.40 -7.92 -4.62
C LEU A 232 4.05 -7.67 -3.26
N GLN A 233 4.97 -6.72 -3.17
CA GLN A 233 5.57 -6.34 -1.89
C GLN A 233 4.53 -5.73 -0.95
N MET A 234 3.69 -4.80 -1.44
CA MET A 234 2.60 -4.23 -0.67
C MET A 234 1.61 -5.30 -0.16
N GLU A 235 1.23 -6.26 -1.00
CA GLU A 235 0.39 -7.39 -0.59
C GLU A 235 1.06 -8.23 0.51
N ARG A 236 2.34 -8.54 0.36
CA ARG A 236 3.12 -9.29 1.36
C ARG A 236 3.17 -8.54 2.69
N ASP A 237 3.44 -7.24 2.68
CA ASP A 237 3.49 -6.41 3.88
C ASP A 237 2.13 -6.32 4.57
N MET A 238 1.04 -6.24 3.81
CA MET A 238 -0.32 -6.29 4.33
C MET A 238 -0.63 -7.64 4.99
N ILE A 239 -0.32 -8.75 4.32
CA ILE A 239 -0.51 -10.10 4.86
C ILE A 239 0.31 -10.29 6.14
N GLN A 240 1.57 -9.87 6.12
CA GLN A 240 2.45 -9.95 7.30
C GLN A 240 1.91 -9.13 8.46
N SER A 241 1.41 -7.92 8.22
CA SER A 241 0.80 -7.06 9.23
C SER A 241 -0.42 -7.72 9.87
N VAL A 242 -1.30 -8.33 9.06
CA VAL A 242 -2.48 -9.06 9.54
C VAL A 242 -2.07 -10.28 10.38
N LEU A 243 -1.08 -11.07 9.91
CA LEU A 243 -0.58 -12.23 10.66
C LEU A 243 0.05 -11.82 12.00
N CYS A 244 0.84 -10.75 12.03
CA CYS A 244 1.39 -10.21 13.27
C CYS A 244 0.28 -9.73 14.23
N ALA A 245 -0.77 -9.09 13.72
CA ALA A 245 -1.91 -8.65 14.50
C ALA A 245 -2.68 -9.84 15.10
N LEU A 246 -2.92 -10.88 14.33
CA LEU A 246 -3.56 -12.11 14.80
C LEU A 246 -2.71 -12.81 15.88
N ALA A 247 -1.40 -12.95 15.65
CA ALA A 247 -0.48 -13.52 16.64
C ALA A 247 -0.48 -12.71 17.93
N GLY A 248 -0.41 -11.39 17.84
CA GLY A 248 -0.48 -10.48 18.98
C GLY A 248 -1.80 -10.63 19.76
N THR A 249 -2.92 -10.76 19.05
CA THR A 249 -4.25 -11.00 19.64
C THR A 249 -4.29 -12.31 20.43
N LEU A 250 -3.76 -13.39 19.86
CA LEU A 250 -3.68 -14.69 20.53
C LEU A 250 -2.80 -14.63 21.78
N PHE A 251 -1.67 -13.94 21.70
CA PHE A 251 -0.76 -13.74 22.84
C PHE A 251 -1.44 -13.02 24.01
N VAL A 252 -2.14 -11.93 23.72
CA VAL A 252 -2.90 -11.15 24.71
C VAL A 252 -3.99 -11.99 25.34
N ALA A 253 -4.78 -12.71 24.52
CA ALA A 253 -5.85 -13.58 25.00
C ALA A 253 -5.32 -14.72 25.88
N TRP A 254 -4.19 -15.32 25.51
CA TRP A 254 -3.55 -16.38 26.29
C TRP A 254 -2.99 -15.91 27.62
N GLY A 255 -2.29 -14.74 27.62
CA GLY A 255 -1.81 -14.11 28.84
C GLY A 255 -2.92 -13.78 29.83
N GLY A 256 -4.06 -13.29 29.33
CA GLY A 256 -5.26 -13.03 30.13
C GLY A 256 -5.86 -14.31 30.76
N ARG A 257 -5.86 -15.44 30.05
CA ARG A 257 -6.34 -16.73 30.58
C ARG A 257 -5.45 -17.25 31.72
N ARG A 258 -4.13 -17.20 31.59
CA ARG A 258 -3.21 -17.66 32.63
C ARG A 258 -3.40 -16.95 33.96
N LYS A 259 -3.57 -15.62 33.93
CA LYS A 259 -3.82 -14.83 35.15
C LYS A 259 -5.14 -15.21 35.84
N ASN A 260 -6.18 -15.55 35.08
CA ASN A 260 -7.46 -15.97 35.64
C ASN A 260 -7.37 -17.32 36.35
N HIS A 261 -6.58 -18.27 35.84
CA HIS A 261 -6.36 -19.57 36.51
C HIS A 261 -5.51 -19.45 37.79
N ALA A 262 -4.47 -18.60 37.78
CA ALA A 262 -3.65 -18.36 38.95
C ALA A 262 -4.44 -17.67 40.09
N SER A 263 -5.39 -16.79 39.78
CA SER A 263 -6.26 -16.11 40.75
C SER A 263 -7.42 -16.99 41.29
N ALA A 264 -7.72 -18.11 40.66
CA ALA A 264 -8.73 -19.05 41.10
C ALA A 264 -8.16 -20.15 42.03
N ALA A 265 -6.82 -20.26 42.12
CA ALA A 265 -6.10 -21.25 42.93
C ALA A 265 -5.67 -20.72 44.32
N HIS A 266 -5.96 -19.46 44.61
CA HIS A 266 -5.83 -18.81 45.92
C HIS A 266 -7.21 -18.40 46.43
#